data_f86c16e43c0485feafa635b5728c173f
#
_entry.id   f86c16e43c0485feafa635b5728c173f
#
_cell.length_a   1.000
_cell.length_b   1.000
_cell.length_c   1.000
_cell.angle_alpha   90.00
_cell.angle_beta   90.00
_cell.angle_gamma   90.00
#
_symmetry.space_group_name_H-M   'P 1'
#
loop_
_entity.id
_entity.type
_entity.pdbx_description
1 polymer ?
#
loop_
_entity_poly.entity_id
_entity_poly.type
_entity_poly.pdbx_seq_one_letter_code
_entity_poly.pdbx_strand_id
1 'polypeptide(L)'
;VDSRNLSTGHGLVVLEAERMAREGMEPDDIVAALHDLTGRVEASFILDRLDYMKKGGRCSAVTLLGANLLKLRPCIEVKDGKMDVGKKYRGSFDKCVCEYITDKIGNRRELEMRRVFITHSGVSEETVQKAVETVQKLRPFEEICVTRAGCTVSSHCGPGTLGVLYIRKADK
;
A
#
# COMPACT_ATOMS: atom_id res chain seq x y z
N VAL A 1 -17.73 -1.85 -9.76
CA VAL A 1 -16.78 -2.86 -9.23
C VAL A 1 -16.34 -2.43 -7.84
N ASP A 2 -16.40 -3.33 -6.87
CA ASP A 2 -15.83 -3.12 -5.54
C ASP A 2 -14.33 -3.42 -5.58
N SER A 3 -13.49 -2.40 -5.34
CA SER A 3 -12.03 -2.57 -5.35
C SER A 3 -11.49 -3.40 -4.20
N ARG A 4 -12.28 -3.64 -3.16
CA ARG A 4 -11.86 -4.23 -1.87
C ARG A 4 -10.63 -3.53 -1.26
N ASN A 5 -10.44 -2.28 -1.61
CA ASN A 5 -9.25 -1.49 -1.28
C ASN A 5 -9.63 -0.05 -0.94
N LEU A 6 -8.64 0.69 -0.48
CA LEU A 6 -8.76 2.11 -0.16
C LEU A 6 -7.56 2.89 -0.73
N SER A 7 -7.61 4.21 -0.66
CA SER A 7 -6.52 5.09 -1.10
C SER A 7 -6.05 4.77 -2.54
N THR A 8 -4.76 4.75 -2.77
CA THR A 8 -4.18 4.42 -4.08
C THR A 8 -4.30 2.94 -4.47
N GLY A 9 -4.68 2.04 -3.56
CA GLY A 9 -5.10 0.68 -3.92
C GLY A 9 -6.40 0.69 -4.73
N HIS A 10 -7.38 1.51 -4.33
CA HIS A 10 -8.55 1.81 -5.16
C HIS A 10 -8.13 2.54 -6.45
N GLY A 11 -7.19 3.50 -6.34
CA GLY A 11 -6.66 4.23 -7.48
C GLY A 11 -6.04 3.34 -8.56
N LEU A 12 -5.34 2.25 -8.18
CA LEU A 12 -4.81 1.27 -9.14
C LEU A 12 -5.93 0.65 -9.99
N VAL A 13 -7.05 0.27 -9.37
CA VAL A 13 -8.21 -0.30 -10.10
C VAL A 13 -8.80 0.71 -11.07
N VAL A 14 -8.93 1.98 -10.67
CA VAL A 14 -9.43 3.07 -11.52
C VAL A 14 -8.51 3.32 -12.71
N LEU A 15 -7.20 3.37 -12.49
CA LEU A 15 -6.22 3.58 -13.56
C LEU A 15 -6.16 2.42 -14.55
N GLU A 16 -6.36 1.19 -14.11
CA GLU A 16 -6.44 0.05 -15.01
C GLU A 16 -7.75 0.05 -15.82
N ALA A 17 -8.87 0.46 -15.21
CA ALA A 17 -10.11 0.66 -15.95
C ALA A 17 -9.96 1.71 -17.06
N GLU A 18 -9.34 2.84 -16.72
CA GLU A 18 -9.06 3.92 -17.66
C GLU A 18 -8.16 3.44 -18.82
N ARG A 19 -7.10 2.68 -18.51
CA ARG A 19 -6.22 2.12 -19.52
C ARG A 19 -6.96 1.19 -20.49
N MET A 20 -7.77 0.26 -19.96
CA MET A 20 -8.56 -0.67 -20.78
C MET A 20 -9.54 0.08 -21.69
N ALA A 21 -10.18 1.13 -21.17
CA ALA A 21 -11.08 1.97 -21.94
C ALA A 21 -10.36 2.71 -23.09
N ARG A 22 -9.16 3.24 -22.82
CA ARG A 22 -8.31 3.85 -23.88
C ARG A 22 -7.87 2.86 -24.95
N GLU A 23 -7.67 1.60 -24.58
CA GLU A 23 -7.31 0.53 -25.50
C GLU A 23 -8.52 0.03 -26.33
N GLY A 24 -9.71 0.61 -26.08
CA GLY A 24 -10.93 0.31 -26.81
C GLY A 24 -11.68 -0.94 -26.33
N MET A 25 -11.41 -1.39 -25.10
CA MET A 25 -12.15 -2.50 -24.50
C MET A 25 -13.59 -2.09 -24.18
N GLU A 26 -14.54 -2.98 -24.44
CA GLU A 26 -15.96 -2.73 -24.15
C GLU A 26 -16.24 -2.69 -22.63
N PRO A 27 -17.22 -1.90 -22.16
CA PRO A 27 -17.48 -1.72 -20.74
C PRO A 27 -17.69 -3.00 -19.94
N ASP A 28 -18.41 -3.98 -20.49
CA ASP A 28 -18.69 -5.24 -19.83
C ASP A 28 -17.41 -6.09 -19.66
N ASP A 29 -16.52 -6.07 -20.65
CA ASP A 29 -15.23 -6.74 -20.60
C ASP A 29 -14.30 -6.07 -19.58
N ILE A 30 -14.33 -4.72 -19.48
CA ILE A 30 -13.60 -3.98 -18.44
C ILE A 30 -14.08 -4.41 -17.06
N VAL A 31 -15.38 -4.48 -16.84
CA VAL A 31 -15.94 -4.90 -15.54
C VAL A 31 -15.48 -6.32 -15.20
N ALA A 32 -15.52 -7.26 -16.14
CA ALA A 32 -15.06 -8.63 -15.94
C ALA A 32 -13.57 -8.68 -15.58
N ALA A 33 -12.72 -7.97 -16.32
CA ALA A 33 -11.28 -7.88 -16.07
C ALA A 33 -10.95 -7.25 -14.71
N LEU A 34 -11.71 -6.24 -14.29
CA LEU A 34 -11.52 -5.58 -12.99
C LEU A 34 -11.91 -6.49 -11.81
N HIS A 35 -12.89 -7.37 -11.97
CA HIS A 35 -13.22 -8.36 -10.93
C HIS A 35 -12.05 -9.31 -10.64
N ASP A 36 -11.32 -9.75 -11.66
CA ASP A 36 -10.08 -10.51 -11.49
C ASP A 36 -8.97 -9.65 -10.87
N LEU A 37 -8.80 -8.43 -11.40
CA LEU A 37 -7.75 -7.51 -10.96
C LEU A 37 -7.84 -7.18 -9.46
N THR A 38 -9.05 -7.00 -8.92
CA THR A 38 -9.23 -6.61 -7.51
C THR A 38 -8.62 -7.60 -6.52
N GLY A 39 -8.59 -8.89 -6.85
CA GLY A 39 -7.91 -9.93 -6.06
C GLY A 39 -6.38 -9.89 -6.13
N ARG A 40 -5.82 -9.09 -7.05
CA ARG A 40 -4.38 -8.98 -7.30
C ARG A 40 -3.76 -7.65 -6.83
N VAL A 41 -4.59 -6.71 -6.38
CA VAL A 41 -4.11 -5.45 -5.80
C VAL A 41 -3.56 -5.71 -4.40
N GLU A 42 -2.28 -5.46 -4.24
CA GLU A 42 -1.58 -5.55 -2.96
C GLU A 42 -1.47 -4.16 -2.34
N ALA A 43 -2.05 -3.99 -1.18
CA ALA A 43 -2.00 -2.76 -0.44
C ALA A 43 -1.51 -3.02 0.99
N SER A 44 -0.49 -2.30 1.39
CA SER A 44 0.02 -2.35 2.76
C SER A 44 0.67 -1.03 3.12
N PHE A 45 0.80 -0.77 4.41
CA PHE A 45 1.46 0.43 4.91
C PHE A 45 2.09 0.20 6.28
N ILE A 46 3.17 0.91 6.56
CA ILE A 46 3.85 0.91 7.86
C ILE A 46 3.47 2.16 8.65
N LEU A 47 3.32 2.01 9.95
CA LEU A 47 2.91 3.06 10.86
C LEU A 47 4.04 3.43 11.83
N ASP A 48 4.29 4.73 11.99
CA ASP A 48 5.11 5.24 13.09
C ASP A 48 4.32 5.27 14.41
N ARG A 49 3.01 5.55 14.34
CA ARG A 49 2.12 5.71 15.49
C ARG A 49 0.84 4.90 15.30
N LEU A 50 0.33 4.32 16.41
CA LEU A 50 -0.87 3.48 16.41
C LEU A 50 -2.11 4.16 16.99
N ASP A 51 -1.93 5.27 17.67
CA ASP A 51 -3.01 5.96 18.39
C ASP A 51 -4.13 6.42 17.44
N TYR A 52 -3.81 6.83 16.22
CA TYR A 52 -4.80 7.22 15.21
C TYR A 52 -5.67 6.03 14.78
N MET A 53 -5.04 4.91 14.44
CA MET A 53 -5.77 3.69 14.04
C MET A 53 -6.66 3.17 15.17
N LYS A 54 -6.16 3.21 16.41
CA LYS A 54 -6.95 2.81 17.61
C LYS A 54 -8.15 3.72 17.79
N LYS A 55 -7.96 5.04 17.78
CA LYS A 55 -9.04 6.02 17.91
C LYS A 55 -10.04 5.95 16.76
N GLY A 56 -9.55 5.71 15.55
CA GLY A 56 -10.38 5.58 14.36
C GLY A 56 -11.19 4.30 14.27
N GLY A 57 -10.89 3.28 15.08
CA GLY A 57 -11.60 1.99 15.12
C GLY A 57 -11.57 1.22 13.79
N ARG A 58 -10.56 1.45 12.94
CA ARG A 58 -10.49 0.90 11.58
C ARG A 58 -9.72 -0.40 11.45
N CYS A 59 -8.98 -0.78 12.49
CA CYS A 59 -8.26 -2.05 12.52
C CYS A 59 -8.34 -2.64 13.92
N SER A 60 -9.22 -3.59 14.14
CA SER A 60 -9.40 -4.25 15.44
C SER A 60 -8.12 -4.95 15.92
N ALA A 61 -7.35 -5.53 15.00
CA ALA A 61 -6.07 -6.17 15.29
C ALA A 61 -5.04 -5.21 15.90
N VAL A 62 -5.07 -3.92 15.55
CA VAL A 62 -4.21 -2.89 16.16
C VAL A 62 -4.54 -2.69 17.63
N THR A 63 -5.81 -2.82 18.01
CA THR A 63 -6.25 -2.70 19.41
C THR A 63 -5.67 -3.81 20.29
N LEU A 64 -5.45 -5.00 19.72
CA LEU A 64 -4.89 -6.16 20.41
C LEU A 64 -3.36 -6.06 20.62
N LEU A 65 -2.67 -5.12 19.98
CA LEU A 65 -1.21 -4.99 20.09
C LEU A 65 -0.72 -4.50 21.47
N GLY A 66 -1.60 -4.18 22.40
CA GLY A 66 -1.23 -3.79 23.77
C GLY A 66 -0.48 -2.45 23.89
N ALA A 67 -0.07 -2.09 25.10
CA ALA A 67 0.58 -0.81 25.41
C ALA A 67 2.12 -0.81 25.17
N ASN A 68 2.77 -1.97 25.12
CA ASN A 68 4.24 -2.10 25.06
C ASN A 68 4.83 -2.02 23.65
N LEU A 69 4.43 -1.03 22.86
CA LEU A 69 4.86 -0.85 21.48
C LEU A 69 6.01 0.16 21.30
N LEU A 70 6.79 0.42 22.34
CA LEU A 70 7.97 1.27 22.25
C LEU A 70 8.90 0.80 21.11
N LYS A 71 8.99 1.63 20.06
CA LYS A 71 9.83 1.41 18.86
C LYS A 71 9.38 0.26 17.93
N LEU A 72 8.17 -0.28 18.06
CA LEU A 72 7.62 -1.20 17.06
C LEU A 72 6.85 -0.41 15.98
N ARG A 73 7.10 -0.77 14.73
CA ARG A 73 6.45 -0.22 13.53
C ARG A 73 5.69 -1.35 12.84
N PRO A 74 4.39 -1.49 13.11
CA PRO A 74 3.62 -2.55 12.46
C PRO A 74 3.32 -2.20 11.00
N CYS A 75 3.40 -3.20 10.15
CA CYS A 75 2.81 -3.17 8.82
C CYS A 75 1.34 -3.56 8.94
N ILE A 76 0.47 -2.81 8.30
CA ILE A 76 -0.92 -3.15 8.08
C ILE A 76 -1.07 -3.62 6.65
N GLU A 77 -1.75 -4.73 6.44
CA GLU A 77 -2.03 -5.33 5.15
C GLU A 77 -3.54 -5.29 4.87
N VAL A 78 -3.90 -5.01 3.63
CA VAL A 78 -5.29 -5.11 3.18
C VAL A 78 -5.46 -6.43 2.44
N LYS A 79 -6.32 -7.29 2.96
CA LYS A 79 -6.64 -8.61 2.37
C LYS A 79 -8.16 -8.76 2.33
N ASP A 80 -8.71 -9.04 1.16
CA ASP A 80 -10.15 -9.23 0.95
C ASP A 80 -11.01 -8.10 1.55
N GLY A 81 -10.58 -6.86 1.37
CA GLY A 81 -11.27 -5.67 1.88
C GLY A 81 -11.13 -5.43 3.40
N LYS A 82 -10.30 -6.20 4.09
CA LYS A 82 -10.07 -6.08 5.53
C LYS A 82 -8.63 -5.73 5.85
N MET A 83 -8.43 -4.93 6.89
CA MET A 83 -7.11 -4.58 7.38
C MET A 83 -6.70 -5.52 8.51
N ASP A 84 -5.49 -6.06 8.43
CA ASP A 84 -4.90 -6.89 9.48
C ASP A 84 -3.45 -6.48 9.76
N VAL A 85 -2.93 -6.89 10.91
CA VAL A 85 -1.54 -6.63 11.30
C VAL A 85 -0.64 -7.71 10.73
N GLY A 86 0.23 -7.30 9.82
CA GLY A 86 1.29 -8.15 9.28
C GLY A 86 2.56 -8.11 10.14
N LYS A 87 3.71 -8.07 9.46
CA LYS A 87 5.04 -8.04 10.10
C LYS A 87 5.22 -6.75 10.93
N LYS A 88 5.96 -6.88 12.02
CA LYS A 88 6.33 -5.76 12.91
C LYS A 88 7.82 -5.49 12.76
N TYR A 89 8.18 -4.26 12.49
CA TYR A 89 9.56 -3.81 12.35
C TYR A 89 10.02 -3.10 13.61
N ARG A 90 11.33 -3.05 13.84
CA ARG A 90 11.92 -2.40 15.01
C ARG A 90 13.12 -1.54 14.62
N GLY A 91 13.12 -0.28 15.06
CA GLY A 91 14.22 0.64 14.80
C GLY A 91 13.73 2.06 14.49
N SER A 92 14.60 2.85 13.85
CA SER A 92 14.21 4.14 13.30
C SER A 92 13.17 3.94 12.20
N PHE A 93 12.31 4.94 11.99
CA PHE A 93 11.24 4.83 11.00
C PHE A 93 11.79 4.61 9.59
N ASP A 94 12.81 5.36 9.19
CA ASP A 94 13.46 5.22 7.88
C ASP A 94 13.99 3.82 7.62
N LYS A 95 14.71 3.24 8.61
CA LYS A 95 15.20 1.88 8.51
C LYS A 95 14.05 0.89 8.32
N CYS A 96 13.00 1.04 9.13
CA CYS A 96 11.82 0.18 9.06
C CYS A 96 11.08 0.33 7.71
N VAL A 97 11.01 1.54 7.14
CA VAL A 97 10.44 1.78 5.80
C VAL A 97 11.22 1.02 4.73
N CYS A 98 12.56 1.10 4.73
CA CYS A 98 13.38 0.38 3.75
C CYS A 98 13.26 -1.14 3.88
N GLU A 99 13.27 -1.67 5.11
CA GLU A 99 13.05 -3.10 5.38
C GLU A 99 11.66 -3.55 4.94
N TYR A 100 10.63 -2.77 5.23
CA TYR A 100 9.25 -3.02 4.82
C TYR A 100 9.12 -3.10 3.30
N ILE A 101 9.67 -2.14 2.57
CA ILE A 101 9.67 -2.13 1.10
C ILE A 101 10.38 -3.37 0.57
N THR A 102 11.55 -3.70 1.14
CA THR A 102 12.32 -4.88 0.74
C THR A 102 11.51 -6.17 0.93
N ASP A 103 10.82 -6.32 2.05
CA ASP A 103 9.96 -7.47 2.30
C ASP A 103 8.78 -7.56 1.32
N LYS A 104 8.20 -6.40 0.94
CA LYS A 104 7.02 -6.36 0.08
C LYS A 104 7.31 -6.63 -1.38
N ILE A 105 8.40 -6.12 -1.92
CA ILE A 105 8.69 -6.22 -3.35
C ILE A 105 10.03 -6.87 -3.69
N GLY A 106 10.97 -6.99 -2.73
CA GLY A 106 12.34 -7.40 -3.03
C GLY A 106 12.47 -8.79 -3.64
N ASN A 107 11.79 -9.79 -3.10
CA ASN A 107 11.90 -11.20 -3.53
C ASN A 107 10.69 -11.71 -4.31
N ARG A 108 9.72 -10.86 -4.64
CA ARG A 108 8.51 -11.27 -5.36
C ARG A 108 8.76 -11.29 -6.87
N ARG A 109 8.42 -12.39 -7.54
CA ARG A 109 8.52 -12.55 -9.00
C ARG A 109 7.23 -12.20 -9.73
N GLU A 110 6.12 -12.26 -9.04
CA GLU A 110 4.76 -12.06 -9.55
C GLU A 110 4.31 -10.59 -9.61
N LEU A 111 5.25 -9.64 -9.62
CA LEU A 111 4.92 -8.22 -9.69
C LEU A 111 4.59 -7.78 -11.12
N GLU A 112 3.51 -7.04 -11.28
CA GLU A 112 3.25 -6.25 -12.47
C GLU A 112 4.12 -4.98 -12.41
N MET A 113 4.97 -4.77 -13.42
CA MET A 113 6.04 -3.77 -13.34
C MET A 113 5.65 -2.40 -13.86
N ARG A 114 4.42 -2.22 -14.34
CA ARG A 114 3.98 -0.93 -14.90
C ARG A 114 4.00 0.18 -13.86
N ARG A 115 3.43 -0.07 -12.67
CA ARG A 115 3.26 0.99 -11.68
C ARG A 115 3.36 0.49 -10.25
N VAL A 116 3.99 1.32 -9.39
CA VAL A 116 3.95 1.19 -7.94
C VAL A 116 3.63 2.55 -7.32
N PHE A 117 2.76 2.56 -6.34
CA PHE A 117 2.50 3.74 -5.52
C PHE A 117 3.30 3.71 -4.23
N ILE A 118 3.90 4.84 -3.90
CA ILE A 118 4.40 5.18 -2.56
C ILE A 118 3.46 6.26 -2.02
N THR A 119 2.54 5.87 -1.15
CA THR A 119 1.53 6.79 -0.59
C THR A 119 1.82 7.07 0.87
N HIS A 120 1.93 8.34 1.24
CA HIS A 120 2.32 8.71 2.60
C HIS A 120 1.42 9.76 3.25
N SER A 121 1.45 9.82 4.59
CA SER A 121 0.80 10.86 5.41
C SER A 121 1.80 11.39 6.42
N GLY A 122 2.17 12.68 6.30
CA GLY A 122 3.06 13.35 7.24
C GLY A 122 4.43 12.69 7.43
N VAL A 123 5.01 12.18 6.33
CA VAL A 123 6.37 11.63 6.29
C VAL A 123 7.31 12.69 5.73
N SER A 124 8.55 12.76 6.23
CA SER A 124 9.55 13.71 5.75
C SER A 124 9.96 13.43 4.30
N GLU A 125 10.34 14.45 3.56
CA GLU A 125 10.85 14.32 2.20
C GLU A 125 12.05 13.38 2.11
N GLU A 126 12.95 13.43 3.11
CA GLU A 126 14.09 12.52 3.20
C GLU A 126 13.67 11.04 3.28
N THR A 127 12.68 10.73 4.12
CA THR A 127 12.17 9.35 4.23
C THR A 127 11.47 8.91 2.93
N VAL A 128 10.72 9.80 2.29
CA VAL A 128 10.08 9.52 1.00
C VAL A 128 11.14 9.25 -0.07
N GLN A 129 12.19 10.05 -0.12
CA GLN A 129 13.29 9.86 -1.07
C GLN A 129 13.99 8.51 -0.87
N LYS A 130 14.29 8.14 0.40
CA LYS A 130 14.83 6.80 0.72
C LYS A 130 13.91 5.66 0.28
N ALA A 131 12.60 5.85 0.41
CA ALA A 131 11.62 4.86 -0.06
C ALA A 131 11.67 4.70 -1.58
N VAL A 132 11.70 5.81 -2.34
CA VAL A 132 11.83 5.80 -3.81
C VAL A 132 13.12 5.10 -4.25
N GLU A 133 14.25 5.48 -3.67
CA GLU A 133 15.56 4.87 -3.97
C GLU A 133 15.57 3.36 -3.67
N THR A 134 14.92 2.95 -2.57
CA THR A 134 14.79 1.54 -2.21
C THR A 134 13.98 0.78 -3.27
N VAL A 135 12.85 1.33 -3.73
CA VAL A 135 12.05 0.73 -4.79
C VAL A 135 12.84 0.62 -6.09
N GLN A 136 13.49 1.71 -6.53
CA GLN A 136 14.31 1.75 -7.75
C GLN A 136 15.43 0.71 -7.74
N LYS A 137 16.10 0.56 -6.59
CA LYS A 137 17.19 -0.40 -6.41
C LYS A 137 16.72 -1.86 -6.47
N LEU A 138 15.50 -2.12 -6.00
CA LEU A 138 14.97 -3.48 -5.91
C LEU A 138 14.27 -3.93 -7.19
N ARG A 139 13.53 -3.05 -7.86
CA ARG A 139 12.65 -3.40 -8.98
C ARG A 139 12.57 -2.30 -10.05
N PRO A 140 12.63 -2.66 -11.33
CA PRO A 140 12.57 -1.71 -12.44
C PRO A 140 11.09 -1.41 -12.79
N PHE A 141 10.35 -0.81 -11.89
CA PHE A 141 9.01 -0.32 -12.22
C PHE A 141 9.11 0.77 -13.29
N GLU A 142 8.21 0.74 -14.27
CA GLU A 142 8.12 1.76 -15.32
C GLU A 142 7.72 3.12 -14.71
N GLU A 143 6.84 3.08 -13.70
CA GLU A 143 6.35 4.27 -13.04
C GLU A 143 6.33 4.09 -11.51
N ILE A 144 6.99 5.01 -10.79
CA ILE A 144 6.94 5.12 -9.34
C ILE A 144 6.17 6.39 -9.00
N CYS A 145 4.93 6.23 -8.55
CA CYS A 145 4.04 7.33 -8.19
C CYS A 145 4.14 7.64 -6.70
N VAL A 146 4.70 8.79 -6.37
CA VAL A 146 4.67 9.30 -4.99
C VAL A 146 3.41 10.14 -4.79
N THR A 147 2.59 9.79 -3.81
CA THR A 147 1.34 10.48 -3.53
C THR A 147 1.16 10.77 -2.04
N ARG A 148 0.42 11.83 -1.75
CA ARG A 148 0.02 12.15 -0.39
C ARG A 148 -1.41 11.65 -0.14
N ALA A 149 -1.60 10.94 0.98
CA ALA A 149 -2.90 10.44 1.37
C ALA A 149 -3.89 11.60 1.63
N GLY A 150 -5.11 11.45 1.16
CA GLY A 150 -6.19 12.40 1.42
C GLY A 150 -6.58 12.45 2.90
N CYS A 151 -7.36 13.47 3.29
CA CYS A 151 -7.72 13.75 4.68
C CYS A 151 -8.41 12.56 5.38
N THR A 152 -9.31 11.85 4.70
CA THR A 152 -10.01 10.68 5.26
C THR A 152 -9.02 9.58 5.67
N VAL A 153 -8.07 9.23 4.81
CA VAL A 153 -7.05 8.21 5.13
C VAL A 153 -6.11 8.72 6.21
N SER A 154 -5.63 9.97 6.07
CA SER A 154 -4.68 10.56 7.02
C SER A 154 -5.23 10.70 8.44
N SER A 155 -6.54 10.98 8.60
CA SER A 155 -7.19 11.07 9.92
C SER A 155 -7.22 9.73 10.67
N HIS A 156 -7.25 8.61 9.94
CA HIS A 156 -7.24 7.27 10.52
C HIS A 156 -5.84 6.68 10.68
N CYS A 157 -4.93 6.95 9.76
CA CYS A 157 -3.57 6.41 9.81
C CYS A 157 -2.62 7.30 10.60
N GLY A 158 -2.86 8.61 10.60
CA GLY A 158 -2.02 9.60 11.26
C GLY A 158 -0.73 9.96 10.48
N PRO A 159 0.04 10.92 11.00
CA PRO A 159 1.34 11.24 10.46
C PRO A 159 2.33 10.09 10.70
N GLY A 160 3.37 10.02 9.87
CA GLY A 160 4.34 8.93 9.92
C GLY A 160 3.77 7.62 9.38
N THR A 161 2.93 7.69 8.35
CA THR A 161 2.41 6.51 7.63
C THR A 161 2.94 6.51 6.21
N LEU A 162 3.47 5.37 5.75
CA LEU A 162 3.90 5.18 4.38
C LEU A 162 3.46 3.80 3.89
N GLY A 163 2.80 3.77 2.73
CA GLY A 163 2.33 2.56 2.07
C GLY A 163 3.01 2.32 0.73
N VAL A 164 3.15 1.05 0.36
CA VAL A 164 3.53 0.60 -0.98
C VAL A 164 2.39 -0.24 -1.54
N LEU A 165 1.89 0.16 -2.70
CA LEU A 165 0.73 -0.44 -3.33
C LEU A 165 1.05 -0.76 -4.80
N TYR A 166 0.71 -1.98 -5.21
CA TYR A 166 1.04 -2.49 -6.55
C TYR A 166 0.07 -3.60 -6.95
N ILE A 167 0.19 -4.06 -8.18
CA ILE A 167 -0.61 -5.16 -8.71
C ILE A 167 0.28 -6.39 -8.88
N ARG A 168 -0.23 -7.57 -8.53
CA ARG A 168 0.40 -8.84 -8.90
C ARG A 168 -0.01 -9.24 -10.33
N LYS A 169 0.88 -9.94 -11.03
CA LYS A 169 0.54 -10.61 -12.28
C LYS A 169 -0.58 -11.62 -12.05
N ALA A 170 -1.36 -11.88 -13.08
CA ALA A 170 -2.29 -13.00 -13.06
C ALA A 170 -1.51 -14.32 -12.86
N ASP A 171 -2.07 -15.22 -12.07
CA ASP A 171 -1.55 -16.59 -11.97
C ASP A 171 -1.68 -17.24 -13.38
N LYS A 172 -0.61 -17.91 -13.81
CA LYS A 172 -0.59 -18.60 -15.09
C LYS A 172 -1.36 -19.90 -15.00
#